data_f50094b952496d26e30d36e4fc3acaf2
#
_entry.id   f50094b952496d26e30d36e4fc3acaf2
#
_cell.length_a   1.000
_cell.length_b   1.000
_cell.length_c   1.000
_cell.angle_alpha   90.00
_cell.angle_beta   90.00
_cell.angle_gamma   90.00
#
_symmetry.space_group_name_H-M   'P 1'
#
loop_
_entity.id
_entity.type
_entity.pdbx_description
1 polymer ?
#
loop_
_entity_poly.entity_id
_entity_poly.type
_entity_poly.pdbx_seq_one_letter_code
_entity_poly.pdbx_strand_id
1 'polypeptide(L)'
;MKRLCSPVVVLFLILSGCISAPDNIRDVRELRQDHASYFTGITKSEDPLPAAVQTRMDEDYNTIYFSVWHQNRPFHALPDRVYHDFKKYSLKPGYGENKKLHPPSWLKKLQNNASLNNYPNTLSRGITTRNTNLRELPTSSPHFNSSDGDSSAWPFDNLQRSSVSANTPIFVCHVSADKSWALVETSFTYGWIPVEDFASVDDEFVKIWESGRFAVIIRDQTSILDKKDRFLVRGSVGHIFPFISNASDKMQLSVAVADRHGKAVIQRGFAPADAAAVKPLRFNPVNAAKIANEMIGEPYGWGGLYGNRDCSSMTRDFFTVFGIWLPRHSEDQVKEAGTYIDLRGLSPEEKERIILQKGVPYLSLLWRKGHVMLYIGPKGGRALIFHNIWGIRTKDLQGREGRKIIGQAVITTLQPGQELTNIDSSSGSFLDNIAAMSILAPSGRENPAK
;
A
#
# COMPACT_ATOMS: atom_id res chain seq x y z
N MET A 1 71.14 -42.57 11.68
CA MET A 1 70.21 -42.10 10.63
C MET A 1 69.09 -41.34 11.33
N LYS A 2 69.21 -40.00 11.35
CA LYS A 2 68.21 -39.10 11.91
C LYS A 2 67.35 -38.56 10.77
N ARG A 3 66.03 -38.84 10.80
CA ARG A 3 65.08 -38.28 9.83
C ARG A 3 64.60 -36.90 10.33
N LEU A 4 64.93 -35.88 9.57
CA LEU A 4 64.34 -34.54 9.75
C LEU A 4 62.88 -34.55 9.24
N CYS A 5 61.92 -34.21 10.09
CA CYS A 5 60.57 -33.83 9.67
C CYS A 5 60.53 -32.30 9.47
N SER A 6 60.30 -31.84 8.23
CA SER A 6 60.01 -30.45 7.96
C SER A 6 58.50 -30.18 8.25
N PRO A 7 58.18 -29.10 8.95
CA PRO A 7 56.78 -28.68 9.09
C PRO A 7 56.27 -28.00 7.82
N VAL A 8 55.18 -28.48 7.25
CA VAL A 8 54.43 -27.80 6.18
C VAL A 8 53.58 -26.72 6.83
N VAL A 9 53.94 -25.46 6.61
CA VAL A 9 53.12 -24.30 7.00
C VAL A 9 52.04 -24.13 5.90
N VAL A 10 50.78 -24.47 6.25
CA VAL A 10 49.62 -24.20 5.39
C VAL A 10 49.18 -22.76 5.67
N LEU A 11 49.47 -21.85 4.74
CA LEU A 11 49.03 -20.48 4.75
C LEU A 11 47.56 -20.40 4.33
N PHE A 12 46.64 -20.25 5.28
CA PHE A 12 45.24 -19.92 5.02
C PHE A 12 45.13 -18.47 4.54
N LEU A 13 45.04 -18.26 3.23
CA LEU A 13 44.59 -17.01 2.64
C LEU A 13 43.08 -16.85 2.94
N ILE A 14 42.78 -16.08 3.97
CA ILE A 14 41.41 -15.57 4.21
C ILE A 14 41.14 -14.54 3.11
N LEU A 15 40.50 -14.95 2.03
CA LEU A 15 39.85 -14.03 1.10
C LEU A 15 38.66 -13.41 1.82
N SER A 16 38.92 -12.27 2.49
CA SER A 16 37.86 -11.36 2.89
C SER A 16 37.23 -10.80 1.63
N GLY A 17 36.28 -11.54 1.07
CA GLY A 17 35.37 -10.98 0.08
C GLY A 17 34.68 -9.79 0.72
N CYS A 18 35.04 -8.56 0.34
CA CYS A 18 34.21 -7.40 0.59
C CYS A 18 32.86 -7.68 -0.06
N ILE A 19 31.88 -8.18 0.74
CA ILE A 19 30.47 -8.03 0.37
C ILE A 19 30.28 -6.51 0.40
N SER A 20 30.38 -5.86 -0.75
CA SER A 20 29.98 -4.47 -0.88
C SER A 20 28.55 -4.42 -0.40
N ALA A 21 28.29 -3.70 0.69
CA ALA A 21 26.92 -3.36 1.09
C ALA A 21 26.18 -2.86 -0.16
N PRO A 22 24.90 -3.25 -0.38
CA PRO A 22 24.18 -2.78 -1.54
C PRO A 22 24.35 -1.26 -1.62
N ASP A 23 24.80 -0.78 -2.79
CA ASP A 23 25.14 0.61 -3.04
C ASP A 23 23.88 1.48 -2.91
N ASN A 24 23.54 1.87 -1.70
CA ASN A 24 22.35 2.65 -1.37
C ASN A 24 22.67 4.15 -1.39
N ILE A 25 21.64 4.99 -1.52
CA ILE A 25 21.79 6.45 -1.48
C ILE A 25 22.27 6.93 -0.08
N ARG A 26 22.87 8.13 -0.04
CA ARG A 26 23.42 8.72 1.20
C ARG A 26 22.39 8.76 2.33
N ASP A 27 21.17 9.26 2.04
CA ASP A 27 20.11 9.36 3.06
C ASP A 27 19.85 8.03 3.76
N VAL A 28 19.77 6.93 3.01
CA VAL A 28 19.50 5.60 3.60
C VAL A 28 20.69 5.09 4.42
N ARG A 29 21.92 5.49 4.09
CA ARG A 29 23.13 5.09 4.83
C ARG A 29 23.37 5.92 6.10
N GLU A 30 23.06 7.23 6.05
CA GLU A 30 23.43 8.19 7.10
C GLU A 30 22.26 8.52 8.05
N LEU A 31 21.02 8.50 7.55
CA LEU A 31 19.85 8.69 8.41
C LEU A 31 19.51 7.39 9.13
N ARG A 32 19.29 7.51 10.42
CA ARG A 32 18.82 6.37 11.21
C ARG A 32 17.46 5.90 10.71
N GLN A 33 17.39 4.67 10.23
CA GLN A 33 16.15 4.04 9.74
C GLN A 33 15.33 3.47 10.92
N ASP A 34 14.99 4.36 11.88
CA ASP A 34 14.24 4.04 13.10
C ASP A 34 13.43 5.28 13.53
N HIS A 35 12.11 5.18 13.40
CA HIS A 35 11.20 6.29 13.68
C HIS A 35 11.25 6.78 15.12
N ALA A 36 11.55 5.91 16.09
CA ALA A 36 11.68 6.31 17.49
C ALA A 36 12.79 7.37 17.72
N SER A 37 13.78 7.42 16.82
CA SER A 37 14.90 8.40 16.87
C SER A 37 14.49 9.83 16.56
N TYR A 38 13.29 10.05 15.99
CA TYR A 38 12.85 11.34 15.48
C TYR A 38 11.80 12.03 16.35
N PHE A 39 11.40 11.42 17.47
CA PHE A 39 10.40 12.00 18.37
C PHE A 39 10.96 12.94 19.45
N THR A 40 12.25 13.19 19.49
CA THR A 40 12.92 13.97 20.54
C THR A 40 12.52 15.46 20.62
N GLY A 41 11.64 15.94 19.74
CA GLY A 41 11.16 17.33 19.75
C GLY A 41 9.64 17.48 19.86
N ILE A 42 8.88 16.38 19.86
CA ILE A 42 7.43 16.44 20.05
C ILE A 42 7.19 16.44 21.56
N THR A 43 6.90 17.61 22.13
CA THR A 43 6.57 17.72 23.55
C THR A 43 5.36 16.85 23.85
N LYS A 44 5.43 16.11 24.98
CA LYS A 44 4.31 15.24 25.45
C LYS A 44 2.99 16.00 25.70
N SER A 45 3.00 17.33 25.55
CA SER A 45 1.90 18.22 25.95
C SER A 45 0.88 18.49 24.85
N GLU A 46 1.17 18.18 23.58
CA GLU A 46 0.21 18.41 22.51
C GLU A 46 -0.27 17.08 21.92
N ASP A 47 -1.55 16.81 22.09
CA ASP A 47 -2.25 15.71 21.42
C ASP A 47 -2.59 16.14 20.00
N PRO A 48 -1.81 15.74 18.98
CA PRO A 48 -2.00 16.23 17.63
C PRO A 48 -3.30 15.74 16.99
N LEU A 49 -3.92 14.72 17.60
CA LEU A 49 -5.21 14.18 17.18
C LEU A 49 -6.07 13.86 18.42
N PRO A 50 -6.93 14.80 18.89
CA PRO A 50 -7.79 14.58 20.05
C PRO A 50 -8.63 13.30 19.94
N ALA A 51 -8.83 12.58 21.06
CA ALA A 51 -9.50 11.28 21.06
C ALA A 51 -10.90 11.32 20.44
N ALA A 52 -11.70 12.34 20.77
CA ALA A 52 -13.05 12.50 20.21
C ALA A 52 -13.05 12.72 18.70
N VAL A 53 -12.03 13.38 18.17
CA VAL A 53 -11.85 13.58 16.71
C VAL A 53 -11.44 12.27 16.06
N GLN A 54 -10.48 11.56 16.63
CA GLN A 54 -10.05 10.26 16.12
C GLN A 54 -11.20 9.25 16.10
N THR A 55 -12.07 9.25 17.13
CA THR A 55 -13.26 8.38 17.15
C THR A 55 -14.20 8.68 15.98
N ARG A 56 -14.49 9.97 15.70
CA ARG A 56 -15.33 10.35 14.54
C ARG A 56 -14.68 9.95 13.21
N MET A 57 -13.38 10.16 13.07
CA MET A 57 -12.66 9.72 11.84
C MET A 57 -12.74 8.21 11.65
N ASP A 58 -12.74 7.42 12.74
CA ASP A 58 -12.88 5.98 12.68
C ASP A 58 -14.31 5.54 12.33
N GLU A 59 -15.33 6.25 12.81
CA GLU A 59 -16.73 6.05 12.40
C GLU A 59 -16.94 6.34 10.92
N ASP A 60 -16.39 7.45 10.43
CA ASP A 60 -16.38 7.80 9.00
C ASP A 60 -15.62 6.75 8.18
N TYR A 61 -14.46 6.29 8.68
CA TYR A 61 -13.71 5.19 8.07
C TYR A 61 -14.58 3.95 7.88
N ASN A 62 -15.24 3.50 8.93
CA ASN A 62 -16.08 2.30 8.90
C ASN A 62 -17.27 2.47 7.95
N THR A 63 -17.90 3.64 7.93
CA THR A 63 -18.99 3.98 7.01
C THR A 63 -18.52 3.85 5.55
N ILE A 64 -17.37 4.41 5.20
CA ILE A 64 -16.81 4.32 3.85
C ILE A 64 -16.38 2.87 3.54
N TYR A 65 -15.73 2.19 4.48
CA TYR A 65 -15.21 0.83 4.29
C TYR A 65 -16.30 -0.18 3.95
N PHE A 66 -17.46 -0.08 4.59
CA PHE A 66 -18.60 -0.96 4.36
C PHE A 66 -19.59 -0.45 3.28
N SER A 67 -19.40 0.74 2.74
CA SER A 67 -20.32 1.35 1.78
C SER A 67 -20.65 0.44 0.59
N VAL A 68 -19.71 -0.39 0.15
CA VAL A 68 -19.90 -1.33 -0.97
C VAL A 68 -20.95 -2.40 -0.70
N TRP A 69 -21.28 -2.70 0.54
CA TRP A 69 -22.37 -3.62 0.89
C TRP A 69 -23.75 -2.97 0.92
N HIS A 70 -23.81 -1.63 0.91
CA HIS A 70 -25.02 -0.83 0.96
C HIS A 70 -25.37 -0.20 -0.41
N GLN A 71 -24.55 -0.46 -1.44
CA GLN A 71 -24.86 -0.01 -2.80
C GLN A 71 -25.70 -1.05 -3.55
N ASN A 72 -26.48 -0.59 -4.53
CA ASN A 72 -27.31 -1.42 -5.39
C ASN A 72 -26.91 -1.36 -6.88
N ARG A 73 -25.86 -0.61 -7.20
CA ARG A 73 -25.28 -0.44 -8.54
C ARG A 73 -23.80 -0.15 -8.43
N PRO A 74 -23.03 -0.37 -9.51
CA PRO A 74 -21.61 0.00 -9.54
C PRO A 74 -21.40 1.51 -9.30
N PHE A 75 -20.41 1.84 -8.48
CA PHE A 75 -19.99 3.20 -8.19
C PHE A 75 -18.65 3.56 -8.85
N HIS A 76 -17.66 2.67 -8.74
CA HIS A 76 -16.35 2.82 -9.35
C HIS A 76 -16.27 2.17 -10.72
N ALA A 77 -16.83 0.96 -10.88
CA ALA A 77 -16.79 0.16 -12.10
C ALA A 77 -17.93 0.59 -13.07
N LEU A 78 -18.00 1.88 -13.37
CA LEU A 78 -18.97 2.39 -14.34
C LEU A 78 -18.69 1.79 -15.73
N PRO A 79 -19.73 1.53 -16.56
CA PRO A 79 -19.58 0.90 -17.89
C PRO A 79 -18.47 1.53 -18.73
N ASP A 80 -18.47 2.86 -18.86
CA ASP A 80 -17.47 3.58 -19.66
C ASP A 80 -16.04 3.36 -19.15
N ARG A 81 -15.83 3.27 -17.84
CA ARG A 81 -14.52 3.00 -17.24
C ARG A 81 -14.08 1.57 -17.54
N VAL A 82 -14.97 0.60 -17.36
CA VAL A 82 -14.69 -0.83 -17.61
C VAL A 82 -14.36 -1.06 -19.09
N TYR A 83 -15.11 -0.46 -20.01
CA TYR A 83 -14.80 -0.52 -21.45
C TYR A 83 -13.49 0.19 -21.78
N HIS A 84 -13.20 1.32 -21.15
CA HIS A 84 -11.97 2.06 -21.36
C HIS A 84 -10.73 1.23 -20.95
N ASP A 85 -10.82 0.43 -19.88
CA ASP A 85 -9.74 -0.44 -19.44
C ASP A 85 -9.28 -1.41 -20.54
N PHE A 86 -10.21 -1.96 -21.33
CA PHE A 86 -9.86 -2.77 -22.49
C PHE A 86 -9.33 -1.94 -23.67
N LYS A 87 -9.97 -0.78 -23.93
CA LYS A 87 -9.62 0.07 -25.06
C LYS A 87 -8.18 0.56 -25.02
N LYS A 88 -7.67 0.95 -23.85
CA LYS A 88 -6.30 1.47 -23.72
C LYS A 88 -5.23 0.46 -24.12
N TYR A 89 -5.47 -0.85 -23.95
CA TYR A 89 -4.54 -1.92 -24.36
C TYR A 89 -4.66 -2.31 -25.83
N SER A 90 -5.72 -1.89 -26.52
CA SER A 90 -5.84 -2.11 -27.98
C SER A 90 -4.94 -1.20 -28.81
N LEU A 91 -4.49 -0.09 -28.24
CA LEU A 91 -3.70 0.93 -28.94
C LEU A 91 -2.19 0.67 -28.87
N LYS A 92 -1.71 -0.10 -27.88
CA LYS A 92 -0.30 -0.43 -27.68
C LYS A 92 -0.18 -1.88 -27.28
N PRO A 93 0.33 -2.74 -28.17
CA PRO A 93 0.74 -4.08 -27.78
C PRO A 93 1.84 -3.93 -26.68
N GLY A 94 1.71 -4.67 -25.60
CA GLY A 94 2.67 -4.67 -24.50
C GLY A 94 3.40 -6.00 -24.41
N TYR A 95 4.26 -6.10 -23.43
CA TYR A 95 5.13 -7.23 -23.22
C TYR A 95 4.68 -8.03 -22.00
N GLY A 96 4.79 -9.34 -22.09
CA GLY A 96 4.62 -10.24 -20.96
C GLY A 96 5.88 -10.34 -20.09
N GLU A 97 5.81 -11.20 -19.08
CA GLU A 97 6.91 -11.51 -18.16
C GLU A 97 8.17 -12.04 -18.85
N ASN A 98 7.99 -12.67 -20.02
CA ASN A 98 9.07 -13.22 -20.87
C ASN A 98 9.72 -12.17 -21.78
N LYS A 99 9.38 -10.90 -21.64
CA LYS A 99 9.84 -9.76 -22.46
C LYS A 99 9.45 -9.85 -23.95
N LYS A 100 8.49 -10.69 -24.28
CA LYS A 100 7.96 -10.79 -25.66
C LYS A 100 6.63 -10.07 -25.77
N LEU A 101 6.35 -9.50 -26.91
CA LEU A 101 5.06 -8.90 -27.22
C LEU A 101 3.94 -9.93 -27.03
N HIS A 102 2.84 -9.49 -26.43
CA HIS A 102 1.65 -10.29 -26.40
C HIS A 102 1.19 -10.59 -27.84
N PRO A 103 0.73 -11.82 -28.14
CA PRO A 103 0.24 -12.16 -29.46
C PRO A 103 -1.02 -11.33 -29.78
N PRO A 104 -1.29 -11.02 -31.06
CA PRO A 104 -2.45 -10.21 -31.47
C PRO A 104 -3.80 -10.74 -30.94
N SER A 105 -3.89 -12.04 -30.73
CA SER A 105 -5.11 -12.68 -30.19
C SER A 105 -5.28 -12.55 -28.68
N TRP A 106 -4.25 -12.09 -27.95
CA TRP A 106 -4.25 -12.04 -26.49
C TRP A 106 -5.39 -11.17 -25.93
N LEU A 107 -5.47 -9.92 -26.35
CA LEU A 107 -6.50 -9.00 -25.87
C LEU A 107 -7.90 -9.46 -26.29
N LYS A 108 -8.05 -9.98 -27.51
CA LYS A 108 -9.34 -10.50 -28.00
C LYS A 108 -9.84 -11.67 -27.15
N LYS A 109 -8.93 -12.56 -26.73
CA LYS A 109 -9.28 -13.67 -25.81
C LYS A 109 -9.79 -13.14 -24.46
N LEU A 110 -9.11 -12.13 -23.90
CA LEU A 110 -9.54 -11.50 -22.64
C LEU A 110 -10.88 -10.77 -22.79
N GLN A 111 -11.12 -10.05 -23.89
CA GLN A 111 -12.39 -9.41 -24.19
C GLN A 111 -13.53 -10.42 -24.31
N ASN A 112 -13.30 -11.51 -25.04
CA ASN A 112 -14.29 -12.57 -25.19
C ASN A 112 -14.63 -13.20 -23.84
N ASN A 113 -13.62 -13.47 -22.99
CA ASN A 113 -13.83 -14.03 -21.67
C ASN A 113 -14.52 -13.04 -20.71
N ALA A 114 -14.15 -11.77 -20.76
CA ALA A 114 -14.81 -10.73 -19.97
C ALA A 114 -16.30 -10.61 -20.29
N SER A 115 -16.72 -10.88 -21.54
CA SER A 115 -18.14 -10.94 -21.96
C SER A 115 -18.97 -9.72 -21.54
N LEU A 116 -18.42 -8.52 -21.72
CA LEU A 116 -19.00 -7.27 -21.23
C LEU A 116 -20.31 -6.86 -21.91
N ASN A 117 -20.74 -7.55 -22.97
CA ASN A 117 -22.05 -7.26 -23.65
C ASN A 117 -23.24 -7.31 -22.67
N ASN A 118 -23.10 -8.10 -21.60
CA ASN A 118 -24.11 -8.27 -20.55
C ASN A 118 -23.71 -7.57 -19.24
N TYR A 119 -22.81 -6.57 -19.29
CA TYR A 119 -22.36 -5.85 -18.09
C TYR A 119 -23.43 -4.88 -17.58
N PRO A 120 -23.72 -4.86 -16.27
CA PRO A 120 -23.36 -5.87 -15.26
C PRO A 120 -24.24 -7.12 -15.40
N ASN A 121 -23.66 -8.35 -15.20
CA ASN A 121 -24.46 -9.59 -15.24
C ASN A 121 -24.80 -10.14 -13.84
N THR A 122 -24.27 -9.52 -12.80
CA THR A 122 -24.61 -9.80 -11.40
C THR A 122 -24.47 -8.53 -10.58
N LEU A 123 -25.21 -8.43 -9.48
CA LEU A 123 -25.09 -7.36 -8.48
C LEU A 123 -25.25 -8.01 -7.13
N SER A 124 -24.14 -8.34 -6.48
CA SER A 124 -24.17 -9.07 -5.21
C SER A 124 -23.06 -8.65 -4.29
N ARG A 125 -23.26 -8.88 -3.00
CA ARG A 125 -22.25 -8.61 -1.97
C ARG A 125 -21.36 -9.83 -1.80
N GLY A 126 -20.07 -9.55 -1.54
CA GLY A 126 -19.09 -10.57 -1.23
C GLY A 126 -18.07 -10.08 -0.19
N ILE A 127 -17.22 -10.98 0.22
CA ILE A 127 -16.07 -10.70 1.07
C ILE A 127 -14.88 -11.51 0.57
N THR A 128 -13.71 -10.90 0.47
CA THR A 128 -12.50 -11.64 0.10
C THR A 128 -12.14 -12.65 1.18
N THR A 129 -11.77 -13.86 0.78
CA THR A 129 -11.34 -14.94 1.72
C THR A 129 -9.84 -15.16 1.70
N ARG A 130 -9.14 -14.50 0.75
CA ARG A 130 -7.68 -14.51 0.58
C ARG A 130 -7.18 -13.11 0.27
N ASN A 131 -5.89 -12.87 0.50
CA ASN A 131 -5.21 -11.70 -0.07
C ASN A 131 -5.17 -11.89 -1.59
N THR A 132 -5.65 -10.91 -2.34
CA THR A 132 -5.81 -11.00 -3.79
C THR A 132 -5.41 -9.70 -4.48
N ASN A 133 -5.38 -9.72 -5.82
CA ASN A 133 -5.00 -8.58 -6.65
C ASN A 133 -6.18 -8.14 -7.51
N LEU A 134 -6.54 -6.87 -7.43
CA LEU A 134 -7.42 -6.23 -8.39
C LEU A 134 -6.67 -5.97 -9.69
N ARG A 135 -7.11 -6.66 -10.74
CA ARG A 135 -6.53 -6.56 -12.08
C ARG A 135 -7.38 -5.69 -12.97
N GLU A 136 -6.79 -4.95 -13.90
CA GLU A 136 -7.56 -4.16 -14.88
C GLU A 136 -8.26 -5.04 -15.92
N LEU A 137 -7.67 -6.20 -16.25
CA LEU A 137 -8.24 -7.21 -17.14
C LEU A 137 -8.27 -8.58 -16.43
N PRO A 138 -9.18 -9.49 -16.81
CA PRO A 138 -9.34 -10.81 -16.17
C PRO A 138 -8.19 -11.76 -16.54
N THR A 139 -7.01 -11.47 -16.01
CA THR A 139 -5.78 -12.26 -16.20
C THR A 139 -4.77 -12.02 -15.10
N SER A 140 -4.05 -13.07 -14.72
CA SER A 140 -2.87 -12.98 -13.84
C SER A 140 -1.58 -12.61 -14.59
N SER A 141 -1.55 -12.77 -15.93
CA SER A 141 -0.39 -12.40 -16.73
C SER A 141 -0.14 -10.89 -16.68
N PRO A 142 1.12 -10.46 -16.52
CA PRO A 142 1.45 -9.05 -16.48
C PRO A 142 1.46 -8.42 -17.87
N HIS A 143 1.41 -7.10 -17.90
CA HIS A 143 1.55 -6.30 -19.10
C HIS A 143 2.49 -5.12 -18.84
N PHE A 144 3.57 -5.04 -19.62
CA PHE A 144 4.57 -3.96 -19.55
C PHE A 144 4.56 -3.17 -20.86
N ASN A 145 4.81 -1.86 -20.77
CA ASN A 145 4.90 -1.01 -21.96
C ASN A 145 6.25 -1.13 -22.68
N SER A 146 7.26 -1.70 -22.03
CA SER A 146 8.61 -1.90 -22.58
C SER A 146 9.16 -3.25 -22.14
N SER A 147 10.05 -3.83 -22.99
CA SER A 147 10.78 -5.07 -22.69
C SER A 147 12.01 -4.86 -21.82
N ASP A 148 12.56 -3.65 -21.81
CA ASP A 148 13.82 -3.31 -21.17
C ASP A 148 13.67 -2.26 -20.07
N GLY A 149 14.67 -2.19 -19.18
CA GLY A 149 14.68 -1.54 -17.88
C GLY A 149 14.44 -0.03 -17.81
N ASP A 150 13.62 0.51 -18.69
CA ASP A 150 13.12 1.87 -18.58
C ASP A 150 12.02 1.99 -17.50
N SER A 151 11.49 3.20 -17.34
CA SER A 151 10.46 3.51 -16.34
C SER A 151 9.10 2.83 -16.60
N SER A 152 8.95 2.08 -17.69
CA SER A 152 7.70 1.44 -18.13
C SER A 152 7.78 -0.09 -18.25
N ALA A 153 8.94 -0.67 -17.88
CA ALA A 153 9.16 -2.11 -17.78
C ALA A 153 8.94 -2.62 -16.35
N TRP A 154 9.38 -3.85 -16.07
CA TRP A 154 9.35 -4.42 -14.73
C TRP A 154 9.94 -3.45 -13.67
N PRO A 155 9.31 -3.27 -12.49
CA PRO A 155 8.20 -4.04 -11.93
C PRO A 155 6.80 -3.43 -12.19
N PHE A 156 6.64 -2.48 -13.09
CA PHE A 156 5.42 -1.69 -13.29
C PHE A 156 4.41 -2.41 -14.20
N ASP A 157 3.81 -3.49 -13.68
CA ASP A 157 2.73 -4.19 -14.37
C ASP A 157 1.49 -3.29 -14.51
N ASN A 158 1.18 -2.88 -15.73
CA ASN A 158 0.08 -1.96 -16.01
C ASN A 158 -1.30 -2.55 -15.68
N LEU A 159 -1.43 -3.88 -15.60
CA LEU A 159 -2.69 -4.52 -15.21
C LEU A 159 -2.89 -4.59 -13.69
N GLN A 160 -1.86 -4.33 -12.90
CA GLN A 160 -1.98 -4.31 -11.44
C GLN A 160 -2.55 -2.99 -10.94
N ARG A 161 -3.79 -3.02 -10.47
CA ARG A 161 -4.46 -1.82 -9.94
C ARG A 161 -4.25 -1.66 -8.45
N SER A 162 -4.48 -2.74 -7.68
CA SER A 162 -4.24 -2.77 -6.23
C SER A 162 -4.21 -4.19 -5.71
N SER A 163 -3.54 -4.40 -4.56
CA SER A 163 -3.84 -5.55 -3.71
C SER A 163 -5.08 -5.29 -2.86
N VAL A 164 -5.74 -6.37 -2.45
CA VAL A 164 -6.86 -6.38 -1.51
C VAL A 164 -6.61 -7.44 -0.46
N SER A 165 -6.73 -7.05 0.79
CA SER A 165 -6.59 -7.94 1.93
C SER A 165 -7.73 -8.95 2.00
N ALA A 166 -7.46 -10.13 2.56
CA ALA A 166 -8.52 -11.04 2.95
C ALA A 166 -9.48 -10.37 3.92
N ASN A 167 -10.73 -10.75 3.86
CA ASN A 167 -11.84 -10.22 4.66
C ASN A 167 -12.17 -8.74 4.40
N THR A 168 -11.88 -8.27 3.19
CA THR A 168 -12.33 -6.97 2.70
C THR A 168 -13.72 -7.09 2.07
N PRO A 169 -14.68 -6.21 2.43
CA PRO A 169 -15.98 -6.10 1.77
C PRO A 169 -15.83 -5.79 0.29
N ILE A 170 -16.61 -6.47 -0.55
CA ILE A 170 -16.65 -6.22 -2.00
C ILE A 170 -18.09 -6.22 -2.51
N PHE A 171 -18.31 -5.50 -3.61
CA PHE A 171 -19.52 -5.58 -4.42
C PHE A 171 -19.17 -6.21 -5.76
N VAL A 172 -19.82 -7.32 -6.08
CA VAL A 172 -19.58 -8.09 -7.31
C VAL A 172 -20.48 -7.55 -8.41
N CYS A 173 -19.89 -7.02 -9.47
CA CYS A 173 -20.61 -6.38 -10.58
C CYS A 173 -20.79 -7.29 -11.79
N HIS A 174 -19.83 -8.21 -12.01
CA HIS A 174 -19.82 -9.03 -13.21
C HIS A 174 -18.98 -10.30 -13.01
N VAL A 175 -19.32 -11.36 -13.73
CA VAL A 175 -18.57 -12.62 -13.77
C VAL A 175 -18.23 -12.94 -15.21
N SER A 176 -16.98 -13.33 -15.48
CA SER A 176 -16.51 -13.73 -16.82
C SER A 176 -17.26 -14.93 -17.39
N ALA A 177 -17.18 -15.11 -18.70
CA ALA A 177 -17.89 -16.18 -19.40
C ALA A 177 -17.48 -17.59 -18.90
N ASP A 178 -16.21 -17.79 -18.61
CA ASP A 178 -15.67 -19.05 -18.06
C ASP A 178 -15.87 -19.19 -16.55
N LYS A 179 -16.46 -18.16 -15.89
CA LYS A 179 -16.70 -18.10 -14.43
C LYS A 179 -15.45 -18.15 -13.57
N SER A 180 -14.27 -17.87 -14.11
CA SER A 180 -13.00 -17.89 -13.34
C SER A 180 -12.66 -16.52 -12.75
N TRP A 181 -13.23 -15.43 -13.28
CA TRP A 181 -12.97 -14.06 -12.84
C TRP A 181 -14.26 -13.33 -12.49
N ALA A 182 -14.18 -12.47 -11.47
CA ALA A 182 -15.25 -11.54 -11.13
C ALA A 182 -14.71 -10.10 -11.16
N LEU A 183 -15.48 -9.18 -11.76
CA LEU A 183 -15.26 -7.75 -11.64
C LEU A 183 -15.94 -7.28 -10.37
N VAL A 184 -15.15 -6.75 -9.46
CA VAL A 184 -15.59 -6.34 -8.12
C VAL A 184 -15.22 -4.90 -7.81
N GLU A 185 -15.97 -4.30 -6.92
CA GLU A 185 -15.62 -3.03 -6.28
C GLU A 185 -15.23 -3.25 -4.82
N THR A 186 -14.25 -2.51 -4.38
CA THR A 186 -13.96 -2.20 -2.97
C THR A 186 -14.37 -0.77 -2.68
N SER A 187 -14.36 -0.35 -1.42
CA SER A 187 -14.62 1.06 -1.05
C SER A 187 -13.60 2.06 -1.62
N PHE A 188 -12.50 1.62 -2.21
CA PHE A 188 -11.42 2.50 -2.70
C PHE A 188 -11.07 2.34 -4.19
N THR A 189 -11.50 1.27 -4.86
CA THR A 189 -11.28 1.03 -6.29
C THR A 189 -12.03 -0.22 -6.77
N TYR A 190 -11.88 -0.58 -8.06
CA TYR A 190 -12.48 -1.76 -8.67
C TYR A 190 -11.45 -2.54 -9.48
N GLY A 191 -11.78 -3.75 -9.86
CA GLY A 191 -10.96 -4.59 -10.75
C GLY A 191 -11.40 -6.03 -10.76
N TRP A 192 -10.75 -6.83 -11.58
CA TRP A 192 -10.99 -8.25 -11.70
C TRP A 192 -10.20 -9.03 -10.64
N ILE A 193 -10.86 -9.98 -9.97
CA ILE A 193 -10.25 -10.95 -9.07
C ILE A 193 -10.65 -12.38 -9.46
N PRO A 194 -9.86 -13.41 -9.13
CA PRO A 194 -10.29 -14.79 -9.24
C PRO A 194 -11.55 -15.06 -8.40
N VAL A 195 -12.50 -15.82 -8.94
CA VAL A 195 -13.75 -16.15 -8.24
C VAL A 195 -13.49 -16.94 -6.95
N GLU A 196 -12.43 -17.72 -6.91
CA GLU A 196 -12.03 -18.49 -5.73
C GLU A 196 -11.49 -17.67 -4.56
N ASP A 197 -11.23 -16.36 -4.78
CA ASP A 197 -10.63 -15.48 -3.76
C ASP A 197 -11.68 -14.76 -2.90
N PHE A 198 -12.97 -14.96 -3.16
CA PHE A 198 -14.04 -14.36 -2.37
C PHE A 198 -15.18 -15.35 -2.10
N ALA A 199 -16.04 -14.99 -1.17
CA ALA A 199 -17.28 -15.68 -0.87
C ALA A 199 -18.45 -14.70 -0.88
N SER A 200 -19.64 -15.19 -1.25
CA SER A 200 -20.88 -14.41 -1.22
C SER A 200 -21.36 -14.20 0.21
N VAL A 201 -21.96 -13.03 0.49
CA VAL A 201 -22.52 -12.68 1.81
C VAL A 201 -24.01 -12.36 1.67
N ASP A 202 -24.79 -12.76 2.67
CA ASP A 202 -26.20 -12.42 2.83
C ASP A 202 -26.40 -11.32 3.89
N ASP A 203 -27.66 -10.91 4.09
CA ASP A 203 -28.00 -9.84 5.04
C ASP A 203 -27.62 -10.18 6.48
N GLU A 204 -27.77 -11.43 6.88
CA GLU A 204 -27.42 -11.89 8.23
C GLU A 204 -25.91 -11.80 8.45
N PHE A 205 -25.11 -12.27 7.47
CA PHE A 205 -23.66 -12.15 7.53
C PHE A 205 -23.22 -10.68 7.64
N VAL A 206 -23.76 -9.80 6.78
CA VAL A 206 -23.44 -8.36 6.77
C VAL A 206 -23.75 -7.75 8.14
N LYS A 207 -24.95 -7.98 8.67
CA LYS A 207 -25.35 -7.45 9.96
C LYS A 207 -24.44 -7.88 11.11
N ILE A 208 -24.03 -9.16 11.13
CA ILE A 208 -23.10 -9.68 12.15
C ILE A 208 -21.71 -9.08 11.96
N TRP A 209 -21.21 -8.99 10.72
CA TRP A 209 -19.87 -8.55 10.42
C TRP A 209 -19.64 -7.07 10.70
N GLU A 210 -20.62 -6.21 10.40
CA GLU A 210 -20.56 -4.77 10.65
C GLU A 210 -20.83 -4.39 12.11
N SER A 211 -21.34 -5.32 12.92
CA SER A 211 -21.66 -5.04 14.31
C SER A 211 -20.43 -5.04 15.22
N GLY A 212 -20.44 -4.18 16.23
CA GLY A 212 -19.46 -4.16 17.29
C GLY A 212 -18.17 -3.40 16.94
N ARG A 213 -17.10 -3.77 17.64
CA ARG A 213 -15.77 -3.16 17.47
C ARG A 213 -14.93 -3.97 16.49
N PHE A 214 -13.91 -3.30 15.94
CA PHE A 214 -12.96 -3.93 15.06
C PHE A 214 -11.58 -4.04 15.72
N ALA A 215 -10.82 -5.02 15.31
CA ALA A 215 -9.39 -5.11 15.52
C ALA A 215 -8.66 -4.78 14.22
N VAL A 216 -7.47 -4.25 14.35
CA VAL A 216 -6.56 -3.99 13.23
C VAL A 216 -5.25 -4.71 13.48
N ILE A 217 -4.69 -5.32 12.45
CA ILE A 217 -3.36 -5.93 12.51
C ILE A 217 -2.32 -4.81 12.52
N ILE A 218 -1.34 -4.93 13.42
CA ILE A 218 -0.26 -3.95 13.64
C ILE A 218 1.14 -4.52 13.43
N ARG A 219 1.23 -5.76 12.93
CA ARG A 219 2.49 -6.42 12.55
C ARG A 219 2.30 -7.15 11.22
N ASP A 220 3.25 -6.98 10.33
CA ASP A 220 3.22 -7.67 9.04
C ASP A 220 3.42 -9.18 9.17
N GLN A 221 2.98 -9.92 8.16
CA GLN A 221 3.07 -11.37 8.09
C GLN A 221 2.43 -12.13 9.27
N THR A 222 1.46 -11.51 9.97
CA THR A 222 0.76 -12.13 11.10
C THR A 222 -0.09 -13.31 10.64
N SER A 223 0.19 -14.51 11.15
CA SER A 223 -0.67 -15.67 10.92
C SER A 223 -1.85 -15.64 11.87
N ILE A 224 -3.06 -15.65 11.32
CA ILE A 224 -4.30 -15.83 12.10
C ILE A 224 -4.70 -17.28 12.00
N LEU A 225 -4.79 -17.96 13.15
CA LEU A 225 -5.00 -19.39 13.27
C LEU A 225 -6.37 -19.68 13.89
N ASP A 226 -6.91 -20.88 13.66
CA ASP A 226 -8.10 -21.35 14.37
C ASP A 226 -7.74 -21.92 15.76
N LYS A 227 -8.73 -22.41 16.50
CA LYS A 227 -8.55 -23.02 17.84
C LYS A 227 -7.72 -24.31 17.85
N LYS A 228 -7.42 -24.89 16.69
CA LYS A 228 -6.59 -26.06 16.52
C LYS A 228 -5.25 -25.71 15.87
N ASP A 229 -4.85 -24.43 15.93
CA ASP A 229 -3.64 -23.86 15.33
C ASP A 229 -3.52 -24.08 13.81
N ARG A 230 -4.65 -24.29 13.12
CA ARG A 230 -4.67 -24.35 11.65
C ARG A 230 -4.75 -22.93 11.08
N PHE A 231 -3.96 -22.70 10.04
CA PHE A 231 -3.92 -21.41 9.35
C PHE A 231 -5.28 -21.05 8.73
N LEU A 232 -5.76 -19.83 8.98
CA LEU A 232 -6.95 -19.27 8.34
C LEU A 232 -6.55 -18.21 7.30
N VAL A 233 -5.81 -17.19 7.73
CA VAL A 233 -5.47 -16.05 6.87
C VAL A 233 -4.19 -15.37 7.33
N ARG A 234 -3.49 -14.72 6.39
CA ARG A 234 -2.32 -13.88 6.67
C ARG A 234 -2.74 -12.43 6.78
N GLY A 235 -2.55 -11.84 7.96
CA GLY A 235 -2.76 -10.42 8.20
C GLY A 235 -1.48 -9.61 7.98
N SER A 236 -1.65 -8.34 7.60
CA SER A 236 -0.60 -7.34 7.51
C SER A 236 -1.09 -6.04 8.16
N VAL A 237 -0.19 -5.10 8.46
CA VAL A 237 -0.55 -3.81 9.04
C VAL A 237 -1.69 -3.17 8.25
N GLY A 238 -2.73 -2.76 8.96
CA GLY A 238 -3.93 -2.17 8.37
C GLY A 238 -5.05 -3.15 7.99
N HIS A 239 -4.85 -4.48 8.10
CA HIS A 239 -5.96 -5.44 7.90
C HIS A 239 -6.93 -5.38 9.08
N ILE A 240 -8.24 -5.36 8.78
CA ILE A 240 -9.32 -5.17 9.76
C ILE A 240 -10.14 -6.45 9.88
N PHE A 241 -10.49 -6.79 11.12
CA PHE A 241 -11.35 -7.92 11.45
C PHE A 241 -12.33 -7.52 12.57
N PRO A 242 -13.57 -8.05 12.61
CA PRO A 242 -14.42 -7.86 13.77
C PRO A 242 -13.74 -8.44 15.03
N PHE A 243 -13.69 -7.62 16.08
CA PHE A 243 -13.07 -7.97 17.35
C PHE A 243 -14.06 -8.77 18.22
N ILE A 244 -13.61 -9.88 18.81
CA ILE A 244 -14.42 -10.68 19.73
C ILE A 244 -14.00 -10.40 21.18
N SER A 245 -12.73 -10.70 21.51
CA SER A 245 -12.23 -10.52 22.88
C SER A 245 -10.70 -10.60 22.93
N ASN A 246 -10.13 -10.17 24.04
CA ASN A 246 -8.75 -10.45 24.39
C ASN A 246 -8.69 -11.71 25.27
N ALA A 247 -7.77 -12.62 24.98
CA ALA A 247 -7.50 -13.82 25.73
C ALA A 247 -6.00 -13.95 25.96
N SER A 248 -5.56 -13.59 27.16
CA SER A 248 -4.13 -13.63 27.59
C SER A 248 -3.12 -13.13 26.55
N ASP A 249 -2.54 -14.02 25.77
CA ASP A 249 -1.53 -13.79 24.75
C ASP A 249 -2.08 -13.71 23.32
N LYS A 250 -3.39 -13.84 23.11
CA LYS A 250 -4.05 -13.84 21.81
C LYS A 250 -5.26 -12.89 21.78
N MET A 251 -5.47 -12.28 20.63
CA MET A 251 -6.69 -11.54 20.30
C MET A 251 -7.62 -12.45 19.48
N GLN A 252 -8.88 -12.57 19.90
CA GLN A 252 -9.89 -13.33 19.17
C GLN A 252 -10.60 -12.45 18.15
N LEU A 253 -10.70 -12.94 16.93
CA LEU A 253 -11.23 -12.23 15.76
C LEU A 253 -12.28 -13.08 15.05
N SER A 254 -13.24 -12.45 14.40
CA SER A 254 -14.07 -13.10 13.39
C SER A 254 -13.32 -13.10 12.05
N VAL A 255 -13.20 -14.28 11.43
CA VAL A 255 -12.57 -14.48 10.14
C VAL A 255 -13.58 -15.07 9.17
N ALA A 256 -13.77 -14.42 8.02
CA ALA A 256 -14.61 -14.94 6.95
C ALA A 256 -13.83 -15.99 6.14
N VAL A 257 -14.42 -17.15 5.95
CA VAL A 257 -13.93 -18.22 5.07
C VAL A 257 -15.04 -18.69 4.15
N ALA A 258 -14.70 -19.21 2.98
CA ALA A 258 -15.67 -19.80 2.07
C ALA A 258 -16.10 -21.20 2.54
N ASP A 259 -17.39 -21.50 2.50
CA ASP A 259 -17.88 -22.87 2.59
C ASP A 259 -17.76 -23.59 1.23
N ARG A 260 -18.19 -24.85 1.17
CA ARG A 260 -18.19 -25.66 -0.07
C ARG A 260 -19.09 -25.13 -1.20
N HIS A 261 -19.97 -24.18 -0.90
CA HIS A 261 -20.89 -23.56 -1.84
C HIS A 261 -20.49 -22.13 -2.24
N GLY A 262 -19.31 -21.66 -1.78
CA GLY A 262 -18.84 -20.30 -2.00
C GLY A 262 -19.58 -19.23 -1.19
N LYS A 263 -20.27 -19.62 -0.10
CA LYS A 263 -20.83 -18.68 0.86
C LYS A 263 -19.83 -18.38 1.97
N ALA A 264 -19.82 -17.15 2.44
CA ALA A 264 -19.02 -16.74 3.58
C ALA A 264 -19.61 -17.32 4.88
N VAL A 265 -18.74 -17.92 5.68
CA VAL A 265 -19.04 -18.36 7.05
C VAL A 265 -18.03 -17.74 8.01
N ILE A 266 -18.48 -17.39 9.20
CA ILE A 266 -17.64 -16.77 10.22
C ILE A 266 -16.96 -17.87 11.03
N GLN A 267 -15.64 -17.86 11.05
CA GLN A 267 -14.82 -18.68 11.93
C GLN A 267 -14.13 -17.82 12.97
N ARG A 268 -13.89 -18.39 14.15
CA ARG A 268 -13.10 -17.75 15.20
C ARG A 268 -11.61 -17.92 14.87
N GLY A 269 -10.93 -16.78 14.70
CA GLY A 269 -9.49 -16.71 14.51
C GLY A 269 -8.78 -16.14 15.73
N PHE A 270 -7.49 -16.39 15.83
CA PHE A 270 -6.60 -15.95 16.90
C PHE A 270 -5.35 -15.33 16.31
N ALA A 271 -5.10 -14.07 16.62
CA ALA A 271 -3.86 -13.36 16.34
C ALA A 271 -3.03 -13.22 17.63
N PRO A 272 -1.68 -13.19 17.58
CA PRO A 272 -0.86 -12.82 18.74
C PRO A 272 -1.27 -11.45 19.29
N ALA A 273 -1.33 -11.29 20.62
CA ALA A 273 -1.80 -10.05 21.25
C ALA A 273 -0.89 -8.84 20.92
N ASP A 274 0.39 -9.07 20.62
CA ASP A 274 1.35 -8.03 20.22
C ASP A 274 1.29 -7.69 18.72
N ALA A 275 0.51 -8.46 17.92
CA ALA A 275 0.37 -8.27 16.48
C ALA A 275 -0.98 -7.68 16.06
N ALA A 276 -1.91 -7.46 17.00
CA ALA A 276 -3.22 -6.85 16.74
C ALA A 276 -3.59 -5.86 17.84
N ALA A 277 -4.41 -4.88 17.50
CA ALA A 277 -4.94 -3.89 18.45
C ALA A 277 -6.43 -3.64 18.17
N VAL A 278 -7.16 -3.17 19.18
CA VAL A 278 -8.51 -2.66 18.97
C VAL A 278 -8.43 -1.37 18.16
N LYS A 279 -9.22 -1.27 17.11
CA LYS A 279 -9.29 -0.10 16.21
C LYS A 279 -10.28 0.94 16.75
N PRO A 280 -9.95 2.23 16.69
CA PRO A 280 -8.65 2.77 16.27
C PRO A 280 -7.60 2.63 17.37
N LEU A 281 -6.36 2.26 16.99
CA LEU A 281 -5.23 2.42 17.89
C LEU A 281 -5.05 3.91 18.20
N ARG A 282 -4.91 4.28 19.48
CA ARG A 282 -4.72 5.69 19.83
C ARG A 282 -3.54 6.30 19.10
N PHE A 283 -3.80 7.38 18.34
CA PHE A 283 -2.73 8.13 17.68
C PHE A 283 -1.91 8.90 18.72
N ASN A 284 -0.66 8.62 18.77
CA ASN A 284 0.37 9.35 19.52
C ASN A 284 1.74 9.04 18.92
N PRO A 285 2.80 9.81 19.24
CA PRO A 285 4.12 9.60 18.68
C PRO A 285 4.66 8.17 18.84
N VAL A 286 4.46 7.55 20.00
CA VAL A 286 4.97 6.19 20.28
C VAL A 286 4.29 5.15 19.37
N ASN A 287 2.96 5.21 19.26
CA ASN A 287 2.22 4.30 18.40
C ASN A 287 2.52 4.55 16.92
N ALA A 288 2.63 5.82 16.51
CA ALA A 288 3.00 6.17 15.13
C ALA A 288 4.38 5.61 14.77
N ALA A 289 5.38 5.77 15.66
CA ALA A 289 6.70 5.16 15.45
C ALA A 289 6.67 3.64 15.40
N LYS A 290 5.91 3.01 16.30
CA LYS A 290 5.79 1.55 16.33
C LYS A 290 5.28 1.02 14.99
N ILE A 291 4.20 1.60 14.46
CA ILE A 291 3.60 1.17 13.20
C ILE A 291 4.52 1.50 12.00
N ALA A 292 5.14 2.67 11.98
CA ALA A 292 6.05 3.03 10.91
C ALA A 292 7.33 2.17 10.93
N ASN A 293 7.84 1.79 12.11
CA ASN A 293 8.97 0.87 12.25
C ASN A 293 8.65 -0.56 11.78
N GLU A 294 7.41 -1.01 11.88
CA GLU A 294 6.99 -2.29 11.32
C GLU A 294 7.05 -2.30 9.78
N MET A 295 6.93 -1.13 9.16
CA MET A 295 6.95 -0.98 7.69
C MET A 295 8.33 -0.61 7.14
N ILE A 296 9.28 -0.17 7.98
CA ILE A 296 10.60 0.27 7.52
C ILE A 296 11.36 -0.91 6.88
N GLY A 297 12.02 -0.68 5.73
CA GLY A 297 12.76 -1.72 5.03
C GLY A 297 11.90 -2.72 4.24
N GLU A 298 10.57 -2.66 4.37
CA GLU A 298 9.66 -3.53 3.61
C GLU A 298 9.83 -3.29 2.09
N PRO A 299 9.89 -4.37 1.28
CA PRO A 299 10.10 -4.24 -0.16
C PRO A 299 8.99 -3.44 -0.84
N TYR A 300 9.36 -2.72 -1.90
CA TYR A 300 8.42 -2.03 -2.77
C TYR A 300 7.63 -3.02 -3.64
N GLY A 301 6.31 -2.89 -3.69
CA GLY A 301 5.43 -3.65 -4.58
C GLY A 301 4.49 -2.74 -5.35
N TRP A 302 4.71 -2.61 -6.66
CA TRP A 302 3.84 -1.83 -7.54
C TRP A 302 2.39 -2.30 -7.44
N GLY A 303 1.46 -1.38 -7.10
CA GLY A 303 0.05 -1.73 -6.92
C GLY A 303 -0.20 -2.78 -5.83
N GLY A 304 0.74 -3.05 -4.96
CA GLY A 304 0.61 -4.07 -3.91
C GLY A 304 1.02 -5.48 -4.35
N LEU A 305 1.68 -5.64 -5.49
CA LEU A 305 2.17 -6.94 -5.97
C LEU A 305 3.04 -7.64 -4.93
N TYR A 306 2.94 -8.97 -4.89
CA TYR A 306 3.68 -9.86 -4.01
C TYR A 306 3.39 -9.68 -2.53
N GLY A 307 2.27 -9.02 -2.17
CA GLY A 307 1.93 -8.69 -0.79
C GLY A 307 2.75 -7.54 -0.20
N ASN A 308 3.54 -6.86 -1.04
CA ASN A 308 4.30 -5.67 -0.68
C ASN A 308 3.44 -4.40 -0.84
N ARG A 309 4.01 -3.23 -0.50
CA ARG A 309 3.32 -1.93 -0.61
C ARG A 309 3.98 -1.04 -1.65
N ASP A 310 3.17 -0.23 -2.35
CA ASP A 310 3.64 0.99 -3.01
C ASP A 310 3.53 2.18 -2.05
N CYS A 311 3.85 3.39 -2.51
CA CYS A 311 3.83 4.58 -1.68
C CYS A 311 2.45 4.86 -1.06
N SER A 312 1.39 4.74 -1.85
CA SER A 312 0.03 5.09 -1.41
C SER A 312 -0.67 3.97 -0.63
N SER A 313 -0.35 2.71 -0.87
CA SER A 313 -0.82 1.62 0.00
C SER A 313 -0.12 1.65 1.36
N MET A 314 1.17 2.02 1.42
CA MET A 314 1.88 2.18 2.68
C MET A 314 1.22 3.24 3.57
N THR A 315 0.95 4.43 3.03
CA THR A 315 0.28 5.49 3.79
C THR A 315 -1.13 5.10 4.19
N ARG A 316 -1.90 4.47 3.29
CA ARG A 316 -3.26 3.99 3.58
C ARG A 316 -3.26 2.98 4.73
N ASP A 317 -2.42 1.96 4.66
CA ASP A 317 -2.34 0.91 5.68
C ASP A 317 -1.87 1.46 7.03
N PHE A 318 -0.91 2.40 7.03
CA PHE A 318 -0.47 3.11 8.22
C PHE A 318 -1.64 3.86 8.89
N PHE A 319 -2.40 4.65 8.13
CA PHE A 319 -3.49 5.45 8.67
C PHE A 319 -4.73 4.64 9.03
N THR A 320 -4.95 3.49 8.38
CA THR A 320 -6.01 2.55 8.75
C THR A 320 -5.91 2.10 10.21
N VAL A 321 -4.70 1.89 10.72
CA VAL A 321 -4.46 1.51 12.13
C VAL A 321 -5.05 2.55 13.10
N PHE A 322 -5.02 3.81 12.71
CA PHE A 322 -5.51 4.94 13.50
C PHE A 322 -6.95 5.35 13.17
N GLY A 323 -7.65 4.60 12.32
CA GLY A 323 -9.02 4.91 11.92
C GLY A 323 -9.15 6.09 10.97
N ILE A 324 -8.10 6.45 10.25
CA ILE A 324 -8.09 7.56 9.29
C ILE A 324 -8.21 6.98 7.87
N TRP A 325 -9.26 7.35 7.16
CA TRP A 325 -9.48 6.91 5.78
C TRP A 325 -8.59 7.65 4.79
N LEU A 326 -7.99 6.89 3.86
CA LEU A 326 -7.30 7.43 2.71
C LEU A 326 -7.75 6.74 1.41
N PRO A 327 -7.95 7.50 0.32
CA PRO A 327 -8.15 6.96 -1.02
C PRO A 327 -6.96 6.09 -1.48
N ARG A 328 -7.15 5.32 -2.56
CA ARG A 328 -6.08 4.45 -3.09
C ARG A 328 -4.99 5.22 -3.84
N HIS A 329 -5.36 6.22 -4.62
CA HIS A 329 -4.41 6.95 -5.45
C HIS A 329 -3.69 8.04 -4.66
N SER A 330 -2.39 8.19 -4.92
CA SER A 330 -1.52 9.12 -4.19
C SER A 330 -1.97 10.58 -4.29
N GLU A 331 -2.54 10.99 -5.42
CA GLU A 331 -3.05 12.34 -5.63
C GLU A 331 -4.31 12.59 -4.83
N ASP A 332 -5.24 11.64 -4.84
CA ASP A 332 -6.52 11.75 -4.12
C ASP A 332 -6.30 11.76 -2.61
N GLN A 333 -5.28 11.02 -2.09
CA GLN A 333 -4.92 11.06 -0.68
C GLN A 333 -4.60 12.46 -0.18
N VAL A 334 -3.94 13.28 -1.01
CA VAL A 334 -3.56 14.64 -0.62
C VAL A 334 -4.66 15.65 -0.93
N LYS A 335 -5.45 15.42 -1.99
CA LYS A 335 -6.53 16.34 -2.37
C LYS A 335 -7.79 16.22 -1.50
N GLU A 336 -8.10 14.99 -1.03
CA GLU A 336 -9.40 14.68 -0.46
C GLU A 336 -9.37 14.40 1.06
N ALA A 337 -8.22 14.02 1.62
CA ALA A 337 -8.17 13.46 2.98
C ALA A 337 -7.86 14.48 4.10
N GLY A 338 -7.64 15.75 3.79
CA GLY A 338 -7.28 16.73 4.83
C GLY A 338 -7.25 18.17 4.34
N THR A 339 -6.60 19.04 5.10
CA THR A 339 -6.40 20.44 4.70
C THR A 339 -5.32 20.53 3.63
N TYR A 340 -5.73 20.80 2.40
CA TYR A 340 -4.85 20.92 1.23
C TYR A 340 -4.08 22.23 1.23
N ILE A 341 -2.79 22.18 0.96
CA ILE A 341 -1.88 23.33 0.80
C ILE A 341 -1.18 23.18 -0.55
N ASP A 342 -1.42 24.10 -1.47
CA ASP A 342 -0.73 24.12 -2.77
C ASP A 342 0.70 24.64 -2.61
N LEU A 343 1.67 23.90 -3.17
CA LEU A 343 3.09 24.24 -3.16
C LEU A 343 3.65 24.48 -4.57
N ARG A 344 2.79 24.45 -5.60
CA ARG A 344 3.22 24.68 -6.99
C ARG A 344 3.67 26.13 -7.18
N GLY A 345 4.67 26.33 -8.02
CA GLY A 345 5.19 27.66 -8.33
C GLY A 345 6.10 28.28 -7.27
N LEU A 346 6.27 27.64 -6.12
CA LEU A 346 7.19 28.06 -5.07
C LEU A 346 8.60 27.53 -5.32
N SER A 347 9.61 28.26 -4.84
CA SER A 347 10.99 27.78 -4.85
C SER A 347 11.16 26.57 -3.91
N PRO A 348 12.17 25.71 -4.12
CA PRO A 348 12.46 24.60 -3.22
C PRO A 348 12.59 24.99 -1.76
N GLU A 349 13.25 26.11 -1.48
CA GLU A 349 13.47 26.66 -0.14
C GLU A 349 12.14 27.09 0.51
N GLU A 350 11.26 27.73 -0.26
CA GLU A 350 9.93 28.14 0.20
C GLU A 350 9.05 26.94 0.49
N LYS A 351 9.09 25.90 -0.36
CA LYS A 351 8.36 24.65 -0.13
C LYS A 351 8.80 24.00 1.18
N GLU A 352 10.11 23.79 1.37
CA GLU A 352 10.63 23.16 2.58
C GLU A 352 10.31 24.01 3.83
N ARG A 353 10.43 25.35 3.73
CA ARG A 353 10.05 26.25 4.82
C ARG A 353 8.57 26.12 5.20
N ILE A 354 7.66 26.07 4.22
CA ILE A 354 6.22 25.89 4.49
C ILE A 354 5.94 24.52 5.12
N ILE A 355 6.59 23.45 4.62
CA ILE A 355 6.47 22.10 5.17
C ILE A 355 6.93 22.08 6.64
N LEU A 356 8.07 22.70 6.94
CA LEU A 356 8.59 22.79 8.31
C LEU A 356 7.72 23.61 9.25
N GLN A 357 7.08 24.69 8.75
CA GLN A 357 6.26 25.59 9.55
C GLN A 357 4.83 25.08 9.78
N LYS A 358 4.23 24.41 8.80
CA LYS A 358 2.82 24.03 8.82
C LYS A 358 2.60 22.53 8.95
N GLY A 359 3.58 21.72 8.56
CA GLY A 359 3.47 20.27 8.59
C GLY A 359 3.38 19.73 10.03
N VAL A 360 2.46 18.82 10.25
CA VAL A 360 2.29 18.07 11.50
C VAL A 360 2.94 16.70 11.31
N PRO A 361 3.99 16.36 12.08
CA PRO A 361 4.67 15.08 11.95
C PRO A 361 3.69 13.90 12.09
N TYR A 362 3.81 12.92 11.18
CA TYR A 362 2.96 11.73 11.06
C TYR A 362 1.47 11.99 10.77
N LEU A 363 1.07 13.26 10.55
CA LEU A 363 -0.28 13.65 10.12
C LEU A 363 -0.27 14.53 8.87
N SER A 364 0.87 14.71 8.23
CA SER A 364 0.95 15.44 6.97
C SER A 364 1.48 14.57 5.86
N LEU A 365 0.77 14.58 4.72
CA LEU A 365 1.16 13.94 3.49
C LEU A 365 1.73 14.97 2.51
N LEU A 366 2.84 14.64 1.89
CA LEU A 366 3.43 15.41 0.79
C LEU A 366 3.21 14.66 -0.51
N TRP A 367 2.92 15.37 -1.59
CA TRP A 367 2.66 14.78 -2.89
C TRP A 367 3.47 15.45 -4.00
N ARG A 368 3.99 14.60 -4.85
CA ARG A 368 4.46 14.93 -6.19
C ARG A 368 3.80 14.00 -7.19
N LYS A 369 3.74 14.35 -8.47
CA LYS A 369 3.11 13.52 -9.48
C LYS A 369 3.59 12.06 -9.40
N GLY A 370 2.64 11.16 -9.08
CA GLY A 370 2.86 9.71 -8.98
C GLY A 370 3.53 9.23 -7.70
N HIS A 371 3.66 10.07 -6.65
CA HIS A 371 4.27 9.64 -5.39
C HIS A 371 3.75 10.43 -4.20
N VAL A 372 3.43 9.74 -3.11
CA VAL A 372 3.03 10.32 -1.81
C VAL A 372 4.04 9.90 -0.73
N MET A 373 4.26 10.79 0.23
CA MET A 373 5.24 10.67 1.29
C MET A 373 4.65 11.15 2.61
N LEU A 374 4.94 10.45 3.69
CA LEU A 374 4.56 10.86 5.05
C LEU A 374 5.63 11.77 5.64
N TYR A 375 5.27 13.01 6.00
CA TYR A 375 6.16 13.90 6.74
C TYR A 375 6.32 13.41 8.18
N ILE A 376 7.55 13.23 8.63
CA ILE A 376 7.84 12.67 9.97
C ILE A 376 8.51 13.66 10.93
N GLY A 377 8.70 14.90 10.50
CA GLY A 377 9.26 15.97 11.33
C GLY A 377 10.60 16.49 10.83
N PRO A 378 11.16 17.50 11.52
CA PRO A 378 12.44 18.11 11.16
C PRO A 378 13.62 17.37 11.79
N LYS A 379 14.78 17.39 11.11
CA LYS A 379 16.10 17.07 11.67
C LYS A 379 17.17 17.96 11.05
N GLY A 380 17.94 18.66 11.89
CA GLY A 380 19.01 19.55 11.41
C GLY A 380 18.50 20.65 10.47
N GLY A 381 17.29 21.16 10.68
CA GLY A 381 16.68 22.19 9.81
C GLY A 381 16.09 21.67 8.49
N ARG A 382 16.15 20.36 8.21
CA ARG A 382 15.61 19.73 7.01
C ARG A 382 14.35 18.94 7.36
N ALA A 383 13.39 18.90 6.44
CA ALA A 383 12.21 18.06 6.57
C ALA A 383 12.54 16.60 6.23
N LEU A 384 12.14 15.69 7.10
CA LEU A 384 12.25 14.25 6.85
C LEU A 384 10.92 13.66 6.43
N ILE A 385 10.99 12.67 5.55
CA ILE A 385 9.86 11.91 5.02
C ILE A 385 10.07 10.41 5.18
N PHE A 386 8.96 9.70 5.36
CA PHE A 386 8.88 8.24 5.29
C PHE A 386 8.06 7.86 4.06
N HIS A 387 8.60 7.02 3.20
CA HIS A 387 7.94 6.62 1.96
C HIS A 387 8.43 5.27 1.46
N ASN A 388 7.57 4.53 0.77
CA ASN A 388 7.97 3.34 0.03
C ASN A 388 8.22 3.70 -1.43
N ILE A 389 9.44 3.46 -1.91
CA ILE A 389 9.92 3.97 -3.20
C ILE A 389 10.66 2.90 -3.99
N TRP A 390 10.34 2.77 -5.29
CA TRP A 390 11.13 1.92 -6.19
C TRP A 390 12.53 2.49 -6.44
N GLY A 391 12.65 3.78 -6.75
CA GLY A 391 13.95 4.40 -6.99
C GLY A 391 13.85 5.81 -7.57
N ILE A 392 15.02 6.44 -7.72
CA ILE A 392 15.19 7.80 -8.23
C ILE A 392 15.50 7.73 -9.72
N ARG A 393 14.84 8.55 -10.52
CA ARG A 393 15.13 8.64 -11.96
C ARG A 393 16.49 9.25 -12.21
N THR A 394 17.24 8.63 -13.12
CA THR A 394 18.55 9.06 -13.55
C THR A 394 18.61 9.15 -15.07
N LYS A 395 19.57 9.90 -15.60
CA LYS A 395 19.92 9.93 -17.03
C LYS A 395 21.41 9.72 -17.17
N ASP A 396 21.81 8.89 -18.12
CA ASP A 396 23.23 8.75 -18.46
C ASP A 396 23.70 9.91 -19.36
N LEU A 397 25.01 9.90 -19.71
CA LEU A 397 25.61 10.93 -20.55
C LEU A 397 25.03 10.97 -21.99
N GLN A 398 24.37 9.89 -22.41
CA GLN A 398 23.69 9.79 -23.71
C GLN A 398 22.19 10.15 -23.58
N GLY A 399 21.74 10.61 -22.41
CA GLY A 399 20.33 10.97 -22.15
C GLY A 399 19.38 9.79 -21.97
N ARG A 400 19.89 8.55 -21.88
CA ARG A 400 19.06 7.36 -21.64
C ARG A 400 18.56 7.34 -20.20
N GLU A 401 17.27 7.08 -20.07
CA GLU A 401 16.64 6.97 -18.76
C GLU A 401 17.09 5.72 -18.00
N GLY A 402 17.32 5.89 -16.72
CA GLY A 402 17.68 4.83 -15.80
C GLY A 402 17.09 5.08 -14.42
N ARG A 403 17.43 4.23 -13.46
CA ARG A 403 17.03 4.39 -12.06
C ARG A 403 18.11 3.95 -11.09
N LYS A 404 18.36 4.77 -10.08
CA LYS A 404 18.99 4.33 -8.83
C LYS A 404 17.92 3.65 -7.99
N ILE A 405 17.96 2.34 -7.93
CA ILE A 405 16.95 1.53 -7.21
C ILE A 405 17.19 1.64 -5.71
N ILE A 406 16.12 1.89 -4.95
CA ILE A 406 16.05 1.82 -3.48
C ILE A 406 15.22 0.59 -3.11
N GLY A 407 14.05 0.40 -3.72
CA GLY A 407 13.24 -0.81 -3.70
C GLY A 407 12.55 -1.13 -2.38
N GLN A 408 12.44 -0.15 -1.47
CA GLN A 408 11.90 -0.39 -0.13
C GLN A 408 11.37 0.87 0.55
N ALA A 409 10.69 0.69 1.68
CA ALA A 409 10.25 1.76 2.57
C ALA A 409 11.42 2.33 3.37
N VAL A 410 11.64 3.65 3.29
CA VAL A 410 12.82 4.33 3.87
C VAL A 410 12.48 5.70 4.42
N ILE A 411 13.31 6.16 5.35
CA ILE A 411 13.38 7.55 5.81
C ILE A 411 14.42 8.27 4.96
N THR A 412 14.03 9.41 4.37
CA THR A 412 14.95 10.28 3.61
C THR A 412 14.67 11.75 3.93
N THR A 413 15.54 12.64 3.44
CA THR A 413 15.23 14.06 3.28
C THR A 413 14.28 14.27 2.08
N LEU A 414 13.89 15.51 1.82
CA LEU A 414 13.16 15.87 0.60
C LEU A 414 14.04 15.88 -0.68
N GLN A 415 15.32 15.55 -0.55
CA GLN A 415 16.29 15.50 -1.66
C GLN A 415 17.08 14.17 -1.66
N PRO A 416 16.38 13.01 -1.69
CA PRO A 416 17.06 11.71 -1.68
C PRO A 416 17.96 11.57 -2.92
N GLY A 417 19.18 11.07 -2.72
CA GLY A 417 20.14 10.84 -3.78
C GLY A 417 20.82 12.11 -4.35
N GLN A 418 20.78 13.24 -3.63
CA GLN A 418 21.39 14.50 -4.05
C GLN A 418 22.88 14.36 -4.42
N GLU A 419 23.55 13.35 -3.89
CA GLU A 419 24.96 13.05 -4.23
C GLU A 419 25.16 12.40 -5.60
N LEU A 420 24.09 11.95 -6.26
CA LEU A 420 24.18 11.32 -7.58
C LEU A 420 24.39 12.39 -8.65
N THR A 421 25.40 12.19 -9.49
CA THR A 421 25.77 13.16 -10.56
C THR A 421 24.87 13.09 -11.80
N ASN A 422 24.02 12.06 -11.87
CA ASN A 422 23.18 11.74 -13.03
C ASN A 422 21.68 11.73 -12.72
N ILE A 423 21.24 12.44 -11.68
CA ILE A 423 19.78 12.59 -11.43
C ILE A 423 19.13 13.28 -12.63
N ASP A 424 18.01 12.74 -13.08
CA ASP A 424 17.14 13.44 -14.02
C ASP A 424 16.54 14.68 -13.34
N SER A 425 17.08 15.87 -13.65
CA SER A 425 16.64 17.13 -13.03
C SER A 425 15.17 17.43 -13.24
N SER A 426 14.55 16.94 -14.31
CA SER A 426 13.14 17.18 -14.60
C SER A 426 12.18 16.37 -13.74
N SER A 427 12.60 15.23 -13.23
CA SER A 427 11.71 14.30 -12.52
C SER A 427 12.36 13.58 -11.33
N GLY A 428 13.69 13.64 -11.21
CA GLY A 428 14.46 12.99 -10.13
C GLY A 428 14.43 13.77 -8.82
N SER A 429 14.56 15.10 -8.87
CA SER A 429 14.51 15.94 -7.67
C SER A 429 13.12 15.91 -7.03
N PHE A 430 13.05 15.53 -5.74
CA PHE A 430 11.76 15.45 -5.03
C PHE A 430 11.28 16.84 -4.62
N LEU A 431 12.11 17.61 -3.95
CA LEU A 431 11.75 18.91 -3.41
C LEU A 431 11.26 19.86 -4.51
N ASP A 432 11.94 19.89 -5.66
CA ASP A 432 11.53 20.71 -6.81
C ASP A 432 10.14 20.34 -7.31
N ASN A 433 9.81 19.05 -7.29
CA ASN A 433 8.61 18.47 -7.84
C ASN A 433 7.47 18.27 -6.82
N ILE A 434 7.66 18.58 -5.53
CA ILE A 434 6.56 18.57 -4.56
C ILE A 434 5.53 19.64 -4.99
N ALA A 435 4.30 19.18 -5.18
CA ALA A 435 3.20 20.01 -5.67
C ALA A 435 2.20 20.38 -4.56
N ALA A 436 2.09 19.58 -3.52
CA ALA A 436 1.13 19.80 -2.45
C ALA A 436 1.51 19.14 -1.13
N MET A 437 0.94 19.65 -0.05
CA MET A 437 0.87 19.05 1.27
C MET A 437 -0.59 18.96 1.70
N SER A 438 -0.97 17.88 2.40
CA SER A 438 -2.24 17.77 3.10
C SER A 438 -2.01 17.49 4.58
N ILE A 439 -2.74 18.18 5.46
CA ILE A 439 -2.69 17.98 6.90
C ILE A 439 -3.96 17.23 7.31
N LEU A 440 -3.80 16.00 7.79
CA LEU A 440 -4.90 15.10 8.16
C LEU A 440 -5.47 15.38 9.56
N ALA A 441 -4.79 16.22 10.34
CA ALA A 441 -5.36 16.72 11.59
C ALA A 441 -6.56 17.63 11.28
N PRO A 442 -7.64 17.58 12.07
CA PRO A 442 -8.77 18.47 11.85
C PRO A 442 -8.29 19.92 11.94
N SER A 443 -8.45 20.66 10.86
CA SER A 443 -8.46 22.10 10.97
C SER A 443 -9.66 22.42 11.86
N GLY A 444 -9.50 23.25 12.88
CA GLY A 444 -10.61 23.73 13.74
C GLY A 444 -11.69 24.54 12.99
N ARG A 445 -11.92 24.24 11.72
CA ARG A 445 -12.99 24.76 10.91
C ARG A 445 -14.15 23.76 10.96
N GLU A 446 -15.23 24.18 11.60
CA GLU A 446 -16.54 23.63 11.35
C GLU A 446 -16.74 23.48 9.85
N ASN A 447 -17.14 22.29 9.44
CA ASN A 447 -17.52 22.01 8.07
C ASN A 447 -18.65 22.97 7.70
N PRO A 448 -18.54 23.88 6.71
CA PRO A 448 -19.72 24.57 6.23
C PRO A 448 -20.62 23.47 5.64
N ALA A 449 -21.81 23.37 6.17
CA ALA A 449 -22.84 22.41 5.85
C ALA A 449 -22.93 22.12 4.35
N LYS A 450 -23.19 20.85 4.07
CA LYS A 450 -23.52 20.21 2.78
C LYS A 450 -24.29 21.08 1.80
#